data_e34f2195c6105ae7c200a983b940210f
#
_entry.id   e34f2195c6105ae7c200a983b940210f
#
_cell.length_a   1.000
_cell.length_b   1.000
_cell.length_c   1.000
_cell.angle_alpha   90.00
_cell.angle_beta   90.00
_cell.angle_gamma   90.00
#
_symmetry.space_group_name_H-M   'P 1'
#
loop_
_entity.id
_entity.type
_entity.pdbx_description
1 polymer ?
#
loop_
_entity_poly.entity_id
_entity_poly.type
_entity_poly.pdbx_seq_one_letter_code
_entity_poly.pdbx_strand_id
1 'polypeptide(L)'
;MAAEDRREQIIEVAVRLFSQKGFRGTTTKEIAMAAGVNEAIIFRHFSTKSELYAAIIDRKANSAELKALRSALAEAISQSDDRQVFETLAFHMLEFHEGDDTA
;
A
#
# COMPACT_ATOMS: atom_id res chain seq x y z
N MET A 1 -5.40 -20.33 -14.25
CA MET A 1 -5.30 -18.91 -13.87
C MET A 1 -3.85 -18.44 -14.04
N ALA A 2 -3.65 -17.32 -14.70
CA ALA A 2 -2.32 -16.78 -14.91
C ALA A 2 -1.72 -16.30 -13.59
N ALA A 3 -0.37 -16.27 -13.50
CA ALA A 3 0.32 -15.84 -12.30
C ALA A 3 -0.03 -14.40 -11.93
N GLU A 4 -0.20 -13.54 -12.92
CA GLU A 4 -0.59 -12.14 -12.69
C GLU A 4 -1.98 -12.04 -12.07
N ASP A 5 -2.93 -12.87 -12.52
CA ASP A 5 -4.27 -12.89 -11.94
C ASP A 5 -4.25 -13.38 -10.50
N ARG A 6 -3.39 -14.36 -10.22
CA ARG A 6 -3.21 -14.86 -8.86
C ARG A 6 -2.62 -13.80 -7.94
N ARG A 7 -1.62 -13.09 -8.46
CA ARG A 7 -0.99 -12.00 -7.71
C ARG A 7 -2.01 -10.91 -7.37
N GLU A 8 -2.82 -10.52 -8.33
CA GLU A 8 -3.87 -9.51 -8.12
C GLU A 8 -4.91 -9.98 -7.11
N GLN A 9 -5.31 -11.24 -7.19
CA GLN A 9 -6.25 -11.82 -6.23
C GLN A 9 -5.71 -11.76 -4.81
N ILE A 10 -4.45 -12.09 -4.63
CA ILE A 10 -3.79 -12.03 -3.32
C ILE A 10 -3.79 -10.60 -2.80
N ILE A 11 -3.44 -9.63 -3.65
CA ILE A 11 -3.42 -8.22 -3.28
C ILE A 11 -4.81 -7.75 -2.85
N GLU A 12 -5.84 -8.08 -3.60
CA GLU A 12 -7.22 -7.68 -3.28
C GLU A 12 -7.68 -8.21 -1.92
N VAL A 13 -7.39 -9.48 -1.66
CA VAL A 13 -7.72 -10.10 -0.38
C VAL A 13 -6.94 -9.44 0.74
N ALA A 14 -5.64 -9.19 0.53
CA ALA A 14 -4.78 -8.57 1.52
C ALA A 14 -5.24 -7.14 1.85
N VAL A 15 -5.64 -6.37 0.84
CA VAL A 15 -6.18 -5.02 1.05
C VAL A 15 -7.36 -5.07 2.01
N ARG A 16 -8.28 -6.02 1.78
CA ARG A 16 -9.47 -6.16 2.61
C ARG A 16 -9.11 -6.48 4.06
N LEU A 17 -8.23 -7.46 4.26
CA LEU A 17 -7.85 -7.90 5.59
C LEU A 17 -7.04 -6.85 6.34
N PHE A 18 -6.10 -6.21 5.66
CA PHE A 18 -5.32 -5.14 6.28
C PHE A 18 -6.20 -3.94 6.65
N SER A 19 -7.23 -3.66 5.84
CA SER A 19 -8.17 -2.59 6.14
C SER A 19 -9.01 -2.88 7.38
N GLN A 20 -9.33 -4.15 7.61
CA GLN A 20 -10.16 -4.56 8.75
C GLN A 20 -9.34 -4.75 10.02
N LYS A 21 -8.17 -5.36 9.92
CA LYS A 21 -7.39 -5.82 11.07
C LYS A 21 -6.06 -5.09 11.25
N GLY A 22 -5.64 -4.31 10.26
CA GLY A 22 -4.34 -3.66 10.26
C GLY A 22 -3.21 -4.62 9.90
N PHE A 23 -2.01 -4.06 9.72
CA PHE A 23 -0.84 -4.84 9.31
C PHE A 23 -0.48 -5.91 10.34
N ARG A 24 -0.44 -5.53 11.62
CA ARG A 24 -0.07 -6.45 12.68
C ARG A 24 -1.13 -7.51 12.97
N GLY A 25 -2.39 -7.15 12.75
CA GLY A 25 -3.50 -8.06 12.99
C GLY A 25 -3.78 -9.05 11.88
N THR A 26 -3.08 -8.95 10.77
CA THR A 26 -3.28 -9.81 9.59
C THR A 26 -2.07 -10.71 9.40
N THR A 27 -2.31 -12.01 9.27
CA THR A 27 -1.25 -12.99 8.98
C THR A 27 -1.30 -13.44 7.53
N THR A 28 -0.16 -13.90 7.01
CA THR A 28 -0.10 -14.48 5.67
C THR A 28 -0.96 -15.73 5.56
N LYS A 29 -1.10 -16.46 6.65
CA LYS A 29 -1.99 -17.63 6.70
C LYS A 29 -3.45 -17.25 6.47
N GLU A 30 -3.90 -16.18 7.11
CA GLU A 30 -5.27 -15.68 6.92
C GLU A 30 -5.49 -15.21 5.48
N ILE A 31 -4.50 -14.53 4.91
CA ILE A 31 -4.56 -14.07 3.52
C ILE A 31 -4.67 -15.27 2.58
N ALA A 32 -3.85 -16.29 2.81
CA ALA A 32 -3.89 -17.50 1.99
C ALA A 32 -5.26 -18.19 2.07
N MET A 33 -5.81 -18.33 3.26
CA MET A 33 -7.12 -18.93 3.45
C MET A 33 -8.22 -18.15 2.74
N ALA A 34 -8.21 -16.84 2.87
CA ALA A 34 -9.21 -15.99 2.25
C ALA A 34 -9.07 -15.97 0.72
N ALA A 35 -7.85 -16.11 0.21
CA ALA A 35 -7.61 -16.15 -1.23
C ALA A 35 -7.80 -17.56 -1.83
N GLY A 36 -8.02 -18.56 -0.98
CA GLY A 36 -8.21 -19.94 -1.46
C GLY A 36 -6.92 -20.60 -1.94
N VAL A 37 -5.78 -20.19 -1.39
CA VAL A 37 -4.47 -20.75 -1.72
C VAL A 37 -3.72 -21.12 -0.45
N ASN A 38 -2.58 -21.81 -0.57
CA ASN A 38 -1.74 -22.06 0.59
C ASN A 38 -0.68 -20.95 0.74
N GLU A 39 -0.02 -20.91 1.89
CA GLU A 39 0.98 -19.88 2.15
C GLU A 39 2.17 -19.94 1.18
N ALA A 40 2.51 -21.13 0.67
CA ALA A 40 3.59 -21.26 -0.30
C ALA A 40 3.32 -20.44 -1.56
N ILE A 41 2.07 -20.36 -1.97
CA ILE A 41 1.66 -19.53 -3.11
C ILE A 41 1.88 -18.05 -2.79
N ILE A 42 1.51 -17.62 -1.58
CA ILE A 42 1.74 -16.25 -1.14
C ILE A 42 3.24 -15.92 -1.23
N PHE A 43 4.09 -16.78 -0.68
CA PHE A 43 5.53 -16.54 -0.63
C PHE A 43 6.22 -16.63 -1.99
N ARG A 44 5.60 -17.24 -2.99
CA ARG A 44 6.10 -17.18 -4.36
C ARG A 44 5.98 -15.78 -4.95
N HIS A 45 4.94 -15.07 -4.60
CA HIS A 45 4.68 -13.72 -5.12
C HIS A 45 5.28 -12.63 -4.24
N PHE A 46 5.30 -12.85 -2.94
CA PHE A 46 5.75 -11.86 -1.96
C PHE A 46 6.57 -12.59 -0.91
N SER A 47 7.85 -12.27 -0.81
CA SER A 47 8.77 -12.97 0.10
C SER A 47 8.39 -12.79 1.57
N THR A 48 7.79 -11.64 1.91
CA THR A 48 7.39 -11.32 3.27
C THR A 48 6.04 -10.60 3.25
N LYS A 49 5.40 -10.55 4.43
CA LYS A 49 4.18 -9.76 4.61
C LYS A 49 4.44 -8.27 4.31
N SER A 50 5.61 -7.78 4.66
CA SER A 50 6.00 -6.39 4.38
C SER A 50 6.07 -6.11 2.88
N GLU A 51 6.58 -7.05 2.08
CA GLU A 51 6.60 -6.89 0.62
C GLU A 51 5.19 -6.84 0.04
N LEU A 52 4.29 -7.67 0.57
CA LEU A 52 2.90 -7.65 0.16
C LEU A 52 2.27 -6.29 0.48
N TYR A 53 2.53 -5.78 1.67
CA TYR A 53 2.02 -4.48 2.08
C TYR A 53 2.58 -3.36 1.21
N ALA A 54 3.87 -3.43 0.88
CA ALA A 54 4.52 -2.47 -0.02
C ALA A 54 3.88 -2.49 -1.42
N ALA A 55 3.52 -3.67 -1.92
CA ALA A 55 2.84 -3.79 -3.21
C ALA A 55 1.46 -3.14 -3.19
N ILE A 56 0.76 -3.23 -2.08
CA ILE A 56 -0.54 -2.57 -1.90
C ILE A 56 -0.38 -1.05 -1.93
N ILE A 57 0.60 -0.53 -1.22
CA ILE A 57 0.89 0.90 -1.20
C ILE A 57 1.27 1.39 -2.60
N ASP A 58 2.10 0.64 -3.30
CA ASP A 58 2.50 0.97 -4.66
C ASP A 58 1.30 1.00 -5.61
N ARG A 59 0.38 0.06 -5.45
CA ARG A 59 -0.86 0.03 -6.24
C ARG A 59 -1.72 1.27 -5.98
N LYS A 60 -1.86 1.69 -4.72
CA LYS A 60 -2.56 2.92 -4.37
C LYS A 60 -1.83 4.14 -4.92
N ALA A 61 -0.51 4.09 -4.95
CA ALA A 61 0.30 5.17 -5.50
C ALA A 61 0.09 5.41 -7.00
N ASN A 62 -0.50 4.43 -7.70
CA ASN A 62 -0.87 4.58 -9.10
C ASN A 62 -2.26 5.18 -9.30
N SER A 63 -2.96 5.51 -8.23
CA SER A 63 -4.22 6.22 -8.32
C SER A 63 -4.01 7.67 -8.78
N ALA A 64 -5.03 8.29 -9.37
CA ALA A 64 -4.93 9.66 -9.85
C ALA A 64 -4.56 10.64 -8.73
N GLU A 65 -5.07 10.41 -7.54
CA GLU A 65 -4.80 11.26 -6.37
C GLU A 65 -3.32 11.22 -5.99
N LEU A 66 -2.73 10.04 -5.98
CA LEU A 66 -1.33 9.89 -5.62
C LEU A 66 -0.40 10.35 -6.74
N LYS A 67 -0.83 10.23 -8.01
CA LYS A 67 -0.08 10.81 -9.11
C LYS A 67 -0.02 12.33 -8.99
N ALA A 68 -1.13 12.96 -8.63
CA ALA A 68 -1.17 14.39 -8.41
C ALA A 68 -0.24 14.80 -7.26
N LEU A 69 -0.23 14.03 -6.17
CA LEU A 69 0.66 14.27 -5.05
C LEU A 69 2.13 14.13 -5.45
N ARG A 70 2.46 13.09 -6.22
CA ARG A 70 3.83 12.91 -6.74
C ARG A 70 4.26 14.07 -7.62
N SER A 71 3.37 14.57 -8.47
CA SER A 71 3.66 15.72 -9.34
C SER A 71 3.92 16.96 -8.50
N ALA A 72 3.11 17.20 -7.48
CA ALA A 72 3.31 18.34 -6.58
C ALA A 72 4.65 18.26 -5.85
N LEU A 73 5.01 17.05 -5.39
CA LEU A 73 6.30 16.83 -4.72
C LEU A 73 7.47 17.05 -5.67
N ALA A 74 7.35 16.57 -6.91
CA ALA A 74 8.40 16.76 -7.90
C ALA A 74 8.61 18.23 -8.22
N GLU A 75 7.54 19.01 -8.31
CA GLU A 75 7.65 20.46 -8.50
C GLU A 75 8.32 21.13 -7.32
N ALA A 76 7.94 20.77 -6.10
CA ALA A 76 8.55 21.30 -4.89
C ALA A 76 10.06 21.02 -4.83
N ILE A 77 10.44 19.80 -5.21
CA ILE A 77 11.85 19.39 -5.25
C ILE A 77 12.60 20.20 -6.31
N SER A 78 12.02 20.41 -7.48
CA SER A 78 12.67 21.14 -8.57
C SER A 78 12.86 22.63 -8.25
N GLN A 79 12.07 23.15 -7.32
CA GLN A 79 12.22 24.52 -6.84
C GLN A 79 13.25 24.67 -5.71
N SER A 80 13.87 23.59 -5.33
CA SER A 80 15.06 23.58 -4.46
C SER A 80 14.88 24.10 -3.04
N ASP A 81 13.71 23.94 -2.46
CA ASP A 81 13.54 24.28 -1.06
C ASP A 81 13.26 22.99 -0.27
N ASP A 82 14.32 22.40 0.26
CA ASP A 82 14.25 21.15 1.02
C ASP A 82 13.29 21.26 2.21
N ARG A 83 13.25 22.43 2.80
CA ARG A 83 12.36 22.68 3.93
C ARG A 83 10.90 22.63 3.51
N GLN A 84 10.59 23.23 2.38
CA GLN A 84 9.23 23.23 1.84
C GLN A 84 8.78 21.83 1.45
N VAL A 85 9.66 21.04 0.86
CA VAL A 85 9.38 19.65 0.51
C VAL A 85 9.05 18.85 1.77
N PHE A 86 9.84 19.04 2.82
CA PHE A 86 9.64 18.33 4.07
C PHE A 86 8.30 18.72 4.73
N GLU A 87 7.99 20.00 4.77
CA GLU A 87 6.73 20.48 5.33
C GLU A 87 5.53 19.97 4.56
N THR A 88 5.61 19.98 3.24
CA THR A 88 4.54 19.47 2.37
C THR A 88 4.29 17.98 2.63
N LEU A 89 5.35 17.19 2.75
CA LEU A 89 5.27 15.77 3.01
C LEU A 89 4.65 15.51 4.38
N ALA A 90 5.09 16.23 5.40
CA ALA A 90 4.54 16.09 6.75
C ALA A 90 3.06 16.46 6.80
N PHE A 91 2.68 17.52 6.12
CA PHE A 91 1.29 17.97 6.05
C PHE A 91 0.39 16.91 5.44
N HIS A 92 0.79 16.35 4.31
CA HIS A 92 0.00 15.31 3.64
C HIS A 92 -0.07 14.03 4.44
N MET A 93 0.99 13.66 5.12
CA MET A 93 0.98 12.49 5.98
C MET A 93 0.04 12.66 7.17
N LEU A 94 0.04 13.83 7.78
CA LEU A 94 -0.86 14.15 8.89
C LEU A 94 -2.32 14.14 8.44
N GLU A 95 -2.60 14.73 7.30
CA GLU A 95 -3.95 14.77 6.74
C GLU A 95 -4.47 13.35 6.46
N PHE A 96 -3.62 12.51 5.90
CA PHE A 96 -3.96 11.12 5.64
C PHE A 96 -4.23 10.36 6.94
N HIS A 97 -3.40 10.61 7.96
CA HIS A 97 -3.56 9.99 9.28
C HIS A 97 -4.86 10.39 9.95
N GLU A 98 -5.22 11.65 9.87
CA GLU A 98 -6.49 12.13 10.43
C GLU A 98 -7.68 11.45 9.75
N GLY A 99 -7.59 11.25 8.44
CA GLY A 99 -8.60 10.54 7.70
C GLY A 99 -8.78 9.11 8.19
N ASP A 100 -7.69 8.42 8.48
CA ASP A 100 -7.71 7.06 9.00
C ASP A 100 -8.26 7.00 10.41
N ASP A 101 -7.92 7.96 11.25
CA ASP A 101 -8.38 8.00 12.64
C ASP A 101 -9.87 8.25 12.74
N THR A 102 -10.43 8.98 11.79
CA THR A 102 -11.86 9.26 11.77
C THR A 102 -12.68 8.15 11.13
N ALA A 103 -12.03 7.28 10.43
CA ALA A 103 -12.69 6.14 9.82
C ALA A 103 -12.84 5.02 10.84
#